data_03d2d732d676130cdcd8be8a8b30af60
#
_entry.id   03d2d732d676130cdcd8be8a8b30af60
#
_cell.length_a   1.000
_cell.length_b   1.000
_cell.length_c   1.000
_cell.angle_alpha   90.00
_cell.angle_beta   90.00
_cell.angle_gamma   90.00
#
_symmetry.space_group_name_H-M   'P 1'
#
loop_
_entity.id
_entity.type
_entity.pdbx_description
1 polymer ?
#
loop_
_entity_poly.entity_id
_entity_poly.type
_entity_poly.pdbx_seq_one_letter_code
_entity_poly.pdbx_strand_id
1 'polypeptide(L)'
;MKVLFVIHHLKMGGAEAIVTNYAIQMKKMGMEVAVLDIWHFNTILFRKLKNACIPVFSIFNDSNLVTRIINHLYPSKKSLNERILNVISEYKPDVVHFHTFLRDTQIDKNLCPKWFFTLHADMNRFLSQFDENEINNFSDQLSAGLHVVALTEKAKQDLLAFNSKTQVDVIPNGLDIQEVQSQKYDKEKLLGELKLPKDTFILGHVGRFNKVKNHEKLINIFRSVLQKRPQSVLLLVGDGDKNDRKRVHGLVKEYSLQDKVIFLGVRNDATALMSCFDAMALPSYQESFSLVLVEAQAQGVRCVASDTVPDEVICTDKCFKLSVNESNKKWANLLLSSCVRENNGKSVNYFDFKKVLSNILSLYQK
;
A
#
# COMPACT_ATOMS: atom_id res chain seq x y z
N MET A 1 18.53 -19.99 -5.37
CA MET A 1 17.52 -19.76 -4.33
C MET A 1 16.15 -19.73 -4.97
N LYS A 2 15.21 -20.45 -4.39
CA LYS A 2 13.85 -20.64 -4.88
C LYS A 2 12.85 -20.03 -3.90
N VAL A 3 12.08 -19.04 -4.32
CA VAL A 3 11.22 -18.21 -3.46
C VAL A 3 9.76 -18.40 -3.84
N LEU A 4 8.91 -18.61 -2.85
CA LEU A 4 7.45 -18.60 -2.99
C LEU A 4 6.88 -17.42 -2.21
N PHE A 5 6.31 -16.45 -2.91
CA PHE A 5 5.49 -15.42 -2.30
C PHE A 5 4.06 -15.89 -2.13
N VAL A 6 3.45 -15.63 -0.98
CA VAL A 6 2.05 -15.97 -0.70
C VAL A 6 1.26 -14.69 -0.42
N ILE A 7 0.18 -14.50 -1.17
CA ILE A 7 -0.67 -13.30 -1.06
C ILE A 7 -2.15 -13.66 -1.15
N HIS A 8 -3.02 -12.84 -0.57
CA HIS A 8 -4.46 -13.13 -0.57
C HIS A 8 -5.06 -13.07 -1.99
N HIS A 9 -4.68 -12.08 -2.78
CA HIS A 9 -5.09 -11.89 -4.18
C HIS A 9 -4.13 -10.94 -4.90
N LEU A 10 -4.21 -10.88 -6.23
CA LEU A 10 -3.42 -9.95 -7.06
C LEU A 10 -4.26 -8.77 -7.60
N LYS A 11 -5.24 -8.26 -6.82
CA LYS A 11 -5.94 -7.01 -7.16
C LYS A 11 -5.02 -5.81 -6.95
N MET A 12 -5.44 -4.63 -7.45
CA MET A 12 -4.65 -3.40 -7.26
C MET A 12 -4.58 -3.01 -5.78
N GLY A 13 -3.37 -2.99 -5.24
CA GLY A 13 -3.05 -2.61 -3.87
C GLY A 13 -1.54 -2.50 -3.65
N GLY A 14 -1.12 -1.91 -2.53
CA GLY A 14 0.30 -1.67 -2.24
C GLY A 14 1.09 -2.96 -2.05
N ALA A 15 0.59 -3.89 -1.22
CA ALA A 15 1.24 -5.17 -0.97
C ALA A 15 1.34 -6.02 -2.24
N GLU A 16 0.27 -6.04 -3.04
CA GLU A 16 0.19 -6.79 -4.29
C GLU A 16 1.17 -6.26 -5.35
N ALA A 17 1.31 -4.94 -5.44
CA ALA A 17 2.30 -4.31 -6.31
C ALA A 17 3.74 -4.64 -5.87
N ILE A 18 4.02 -4.60 -4.56
CA ILE A 18 5.32 -4.96 -3.98
C ILE A 18 5.68 -6.41 -4.30
N VAL A 19 4.79 -7.37 -4.04
CA VAL A 19 5.02 -8.79 -4.36
C VAL A 19 5.30 -8.98 -5.85
N THR A 20 4.49 -8.35 -6.72
CA THR A 20 4.66 -8.42 -8.17
C THR A 20 6.04 -7.90 -8.58
N ASN A 21 6.46 -6.75 -8.05
CA ASN A 21 7.74 -6.14 -8.37
C ASN A 21 8.92 -7.00 -7.85
N TYR A 22 8.83 -7.50 -6.60
CA TYR A 22 9.86 -8.40 -6.06
C TYR A 22 10.02 -9.65 -6.91
N ALA A 23 8.92 -10.32 -7.24
CA ALA A 23 8.95 -11.52 -8.06
C ALA A 23 9.60 -11.28 -9.44
N ILE A 24 9.23 -10.19 -10.12
CA ILE A 24 9.78 -9.82 -11.43
C ILE A 24 11.29 -9.53 -11.34
N GLN A 25 11.73 -8.76 -10.35
CA GLN A 25 13.14 -8.41 -10.22
C GLN A 25 14.00 -9.59 -9.78
N MET A 26 13.54 -10.41 -8.84
CA MET A 26 14.25 -11.65 -8.46
C MET A 26 14.39 -12.60 -9.66
N LYS A 27 13.34 -12.71 -10.49
CA LYS A 27 13.40 -13.49 -11.73
C LYS A 27 14.46 -12.95 -12.70
N LYS A 28 14.53 -11.62 -12.89
CA LYS A 28 15.58 -10.97 -13.70
C LYS A 28 16.99 -11.20 -13.17
N MET A 29 17.14 -11.40 -11.84
CA MET A 29 18.40 -11.76 -11.19
C MET A 29 18.73 -13.25 -11.27
N GLY A 30 17.96 -14.05 -12.02
CA GLY A 30 18.20 -15.48 -12.24
C GLY A 30 17.68 -16.38 -11.11
N MET A 31 16.85 -15.88 -10.20
CA MET A 31 16.25 -16.70 -9.14
C MET A 31 15.01 -17.46 -9.67
N GLU A 32 14.73 -18.59 -9.06
CA GLU A 32 13.46 -19.26 -9.24
C GLU A 32 12.41 -18.63 -8.31
N VAL A 33 11.35 -18.08 -8.89
CA VAL A 33 10.31 -17.36 -8.13
C VAL A 33 8.94 -17.81 -8.59
N ALA A 34 8.03 -18.01 -7.64
CA ALA A 34 6.62 -18.20 -7.91
C ALA A 34 5.78 -17.34 -6.95
N VAL A 35 4.53 -17.14 -7.31
CA VAL A 35 3.54 -16.48 -6.48
C VAL A 35 2.36 -17.43 -6.25
N LEU A 36 1.90 -17.55 -5.01
CA LEU A 36 0.67 -18.22 -4.64
C LEU A 36 -0.37 -17.15 -4.30
N ASP A 37 -1.37 -16.96 -5.16
CA ASP A 37 -2.56 -16.17 -4.82
C ASP A 37 -3.67 -17.09 -4.25
N ILE A 38 -4.25 -16.72 -3.11
CA ILE A 38 -5.31 -17.53 -2.51
C ILE A 38 -6.58 -17.43 -3.36
N TRP A 39 -6.96 -16.23 -3.77
CA TRP A 39 -8.09 -15.95 -4.65
C TRP A 39 -7.63 -15.38 -5.97
N HIS A 40 -7.80 -16.14 -7.03
CA HIS A 40 -7.38 -15.75 -8.36
C HIS A 40 -8.32 -14.73 -9.01
N PHE A 41 -7.72 -13.66 -9.55
CA PHE A 41 -8.39 -12.67 -10.39
C PHE A 41 -7.50 -12.33 -11.59
N ASN A 42 -8.08 -12.27 -12.78
CA ASN A 42 -7.35 -11.86 -14.00
C ASN A 42 -7.11 -10.35 -14.03
N THR A 43 -6.16 -9.90 -13.24
CA THR A 43 -5.81 -8.49 -13.05
C THR A 43 -4.60 -8.05 -13.87
N ILE A 44 -4.30 -6.75 -13.84
CA ILE A 44 -3.08 -6.20 -14.46
C ILE A 44 -1.82 -6.82 -13.80
N LEU A 45 -1.82 -6.96 -12.47
CA LEU A 45 -0.66 -7.51 -11.75
C LEU A 45 -0.44 -9.00 -12.09
N PHE A 46 -1.51 -9.79 -12.15
CA PHE A 46 -1.42 -11.18 -12.62
C PHE A 46 -0.84 -11.26 -14.03
N ARG A 47 -1.33 -10.41 -14.96
CA ARG A 47 -0.80 -10.38 -16.34
C ARG A 47 0.67 -9.96 -16.40
N LYS A 48 1.12 -9.03 -15.54
CA LYS A 48 2.54 -8.66 -15.42
C LYS A 48 3.40 -9.86 -15.02
N LEU A 49 2.98 -10.66 -14.04
CA LEU A 49 3.68 -11.88 -13.62
C LEU A 49 3.72 -12.91 -14.75
N LYS A 50 2.60 -13.14 -15.42
CA LYS A 50 2.52 -14.07 -16.56
C LYS A 50 3.45 -13.65 -17.70
N ASN A 51 3.49 -12.36 -18.06
CA ASN A 51 4.36 -11.83 -19.08
C ASN A 51 5.87 -11.96 -18.72
N ALA A 52 6.19 -11.95 -17.43
CA ALA A 52 7.52 -12.20 -16.90
C ALA A 52 7.85 -13.70 -16.75
N CYS A 53 6.98 -14.59 -17.25
CA CYS A 53 7.12 -16.05 -17.12
C CYS A 53 7.32 -16.51 -15.66
N ILE A 54 6.58 -15.90 -14.71
CA ILE A 54 6.57 -16.28 -13.30
C ILE A 54 5.35 -17.17 -13.07
N PRO A 55 5.54 -18.40 -12.53
CA PRO A 55 4.43 -19.27 -12.17
C PRO A 55 3.54 -18.62 -11.10
N VAL A 56 2.22 -18.67 -11.31
CA VAL A 56 1.23 -18.25 -10.33
C VAL A 56 0.36 -19.46 -10.01
N PHE A 57 0.45 -19.93 -8.76
CA PHE A 57 -0.43 -20.94 -8.20
C PHE A 57 -1.65 -20.27 -7.60
N SER A 58 -2.82 -20.91 -7.65
CA SER A 58 -4.05 -20.34 -7.11
C SER A 58 -4.87 -21.40 -6.37
N ILE A 59 -5.32 -21.09 -5.17
CA ILE A 59 -6.14 -22.01 -4.38
C ILE A 59 -7.59 -22.00 -4.82
N PHE A 60 -8.15 -20.80 -5.00
CA PHE A 60 -9.53 -20.60 -5.45
C PHE A 60 -9.55 -19.80 -6.75
N ASN A 61 -10.26 -20.30 -7.74
CA ASN A 61 -10.39 -19.61 -9.01
C ASN A 61 -11.79 -18.97 -9.09
N ASP A 62 -11.84 -17.64 -9.03
CA ASP A 62 -13.10 -16.86 -9.05
C ASP A 62 -13.57 -16.52 -10.47
N SER A 63 -12.90 -17.08 -11.50
CA SER A 63 -13.18 -16.78 -12.90
C SER A 63 -14.50 -17.38 -13.42
N ASN A 64 -15.18 -18.22 -12.64
CA ASN A 64 -16.40 -18.89 -13.09
C ASN A 64 -17.45 -18.95 -11.97
N LEU A 65 -18.65 -18.42 -12.24
CA LEU A 65 -19.80 -18.46 -11.30
C LEU A 65 -20.10 -19.90 -10.84
N VAL A 66 -19.93 -20.87 -11.75
CA VAL A 66 -20.11 -22.31 -11.49
C VAL A 66 -19.09 -22.80 -10.46
N THR A 67 -17.82 -22.39 -10.55
CA THR A 67 -16.75 -22.78 -9.60
C THR A 67 -17.02 -22.18 -8.21
N ARG A 68 -17.55 -20.95 -8.13
CA ARG A 68 -17.99 -20.35 -6.85
C ARG A 68 -19.12 -21.14 -6.22
N ILE A 69 -20.13 -21.52 -6.99
CA ILE A 69 -21.27 -22.32 -6.52
C ILE A 69 -20.80 -23.71 -6.07
N ILE A 70 -19.95 -24.36 -6.86
CA ILE A 70 -19.41 -25.68 -6.53
C ILE A 70 -18.55 -25.60 -5.25
N ASN A 71 -17.68 -24.63 -5.10
CA ASN A 71 -16.85 -24.45 -3.89
C ASN A 71 -17.70 -24.10 -2.66
N HIS A 72 -18.84 -23.46 -2.84
CA HIS A 72 -19.79 -23.17 -1.75
C HIS A 72 -20.63 -24.39 -1.36
N LEU A 73 -21.09 -25.18 -2.34
CA LEU A 73 -21.93 -26.36 -2.13
C LEU A 73 -21.10 -27.61 -1.74
N TYR A 74 -19.89 -27.70 -2.24
CA TYR A 74 -18.95 -28.80 -1.98
C TYR A 74 -17.60 -28.22 -1.51
N PRO A 75 -17.51 -27.71 -0.27
CA PRO A 75 -16.21 -27.31 0.28
C PRO A 75 -15.30 -28.53 0.23
N SER A 76 -14.12 -28.40 -0.39
CA SER A 76 -13.20 -29.52 -0.45
C SER A 76 -12.88 -29.96 0.98
N LYS A 77 -12.71 -31.27 1.18
CA LYS A 77 -12.34 -31.85 2.49
C LYS A 77 -10.99 -31.31 3.03
N LYS A 78 -10.17 -30.69 2.17
CA LYS A 78 -8.89 -30.09 2.58
C LYS A 78 -9.09 -28.65 3.02
N SER A 79 -8.60 -28.31 4.19
CA SER A 79 -8.56 -26.94 4.70
C SER A 79 -7.73 -26.03 3.80
N LEU A 80 -7.89 -24.70 3.89
CA LEU A 80 -7.07 -23.74 3.16
C LEU A 80 -5.58 -23.99 3.45
N ASN A 81 -5.24 -24.26 4.71
CA ASN A 81 -3.89 -24.55 5.14
C ASN A 81 -3.30 -25.77 4.42
N GLU A 82 -4.02 -26.91 4.39
CA GLU A 82 -3.55 -28.12 3.69
C GLU A 82 -3.28 -27.87 2.20
N ARG A 83 -4.08 -27.05 1.55
CA ARG A 83 -3.88 -26.70 0.14
C ARG A 83 -2.61 -25.88 -0.06
N ILE A 84 -2.34 -24.92 0.82
CA ILE A 84 -1.13 -24.09 0.78
C ILE A 84 0.09 -24.96 1.04
N LEU A 85 0.06 -25.80 2.07
CA LEU A 85 1.16 -26.72 2.39
C LEU A 85 1.43 -27.70 1.24
N ASN A 86 0.40 -28.18 0.52
CA ASN A 86 0.60 -28.98 -0.69
C ASN A 86 1.37 -28.22 -1.78
N VAL A 87 1.01 -26.96 -2.05
CA VAL A 87 1.76 -26.12 -3.03
C VAL A 87 3.21 -25.93 -2.59
N ILE A 88 3.45 -25.69 -1.31
CA ILE A 88 4.81 -25.56 -0.76
C ILE A 88 5.58 -26.88 -0.93
N SER A 89 4.96 -28.01 -0.60
CA SER A 89 5.56 -29.35 -0.75
C SER A 89 5.89 -29.71 -2.19
N GLU A 90 5.02 -29.35 -3.14
CA GLU A 90 5.24 -29.62 -4.58
C GLU A 90 6.28 -28.65 -5.18
N TYR A 91 6.20 -27.38 -4.84
CA TYR A 91 7.12 -26.36 -5.35
C TYR A 91 8.50 -26.46 -4.72
N LYS A 92 8.64 -26.91 -3.46
CA LYS A 92 9.90 -27.07 -2.70
C LYS A 92 10.73 -25.78 -2.70
N PRO A 93 10.23 -24.66 -2.15
CA PRO A 93 10.97 -23.43 -2.07
C PRO A 93 12.03 -23.46 -0.98
N ASP A 94 13.12 -22.69 -1.15
CA ASP A 94 14.08 -22.40 -0.07
C ASP A 94 13.51 -21.37 0.92
N VAL A 95 12.61 -20.50 0.43
CA VAL A 95 11.98 -19.41 1.17
C VAL A 95 10.50 -19.34 0.82
N VAL A 96 9.66 -19.31 1.87
CA VAL A 96 8.25 -18.91 1.77
C VAL A 96 8.09 -17.55 2.42
N HIS A 97 7.56 -16.57 1.68
CA HIS A 97 7.33 -15.22 2.19
C HIS A 97 5.87 -14.82 2.05
N PHE A 98 5.19 -14.74 3.19
CA PHE A 98 3.80 -14.35 3.29
C PHE A 98 3.65 -12.81 3.26
N HIS A 99 2.76 -12.32 2.42
CA HIS A 99 2.29 -10.93 2.42
C HIS A 99 0.82 -10.82 2.86
N THR A 100 0.27 -11.92 3.34
CA THR A 100 -1.02 -12.02 4.03
C THR A 100 -0.87 -13.01 5.17
N PHE A 101 -1.48 -12.73 6.31
CA PHE A 101 -1.50 -13.68 7.42
C PHE A 101 -2.55 -14.76 7.15
N LEU A 102 -2.15 -16.00 7.37
CA LEU A 102 -2.99 -17.16 7.22
C LEU A 102 -3.27 -17.75 8.61
N ARG A 103 -4.53 -17.68 9.02
CA ARG A 103 -5.00 -17.95 10.37
C ARG A 103 -4.60 -19.32 10.89
N ASP A 104 -4.59 -20.34 10.02
CA ASP A 104 -4.38 -21.75 10.40
C ASP A 104 -3.05 -22.31 9.91
N THR A 105 -2.19 -21.51 9.28
CA THR A 105 -0.93 -22.03 8.73
C THR A 105 0.05 -22.31 9.83
N GLN A 106 0.53 -23.55 9.88
CA GLN A 106 1.61 -23.96 10.76
C GLN A 106 2.94 -23.91 10.02
N ILE A 107 3.96 -23.40 10.69
CA ILE A 107 5.33 -23.38 10.18
C ILE A 107 5.89 -24.80 10.27
N ASP A 108 6.26 -25.34 9.11
CA ASP A 108 6.93 -26.63 9.03
C ASP A 108 8.29 -26.49 8.33
N LYS A 109 9.36 -26.51 9.12
CA LYS A 109 10.74 -26.39 8.64
C LYS A 109 11.20 -27.58 7.78
N ASN A 110 10.48 -28.70 7.80
CA ASN A 110 10.76 -29.83 6.91
C ASN A 110 10.25 -29.57 5.49
N LEU A 111 9.18 -28.76 5.36
CA LEU A 111 8.65 -28.37 4.04
C LEU A 111 9.42 -27.19 3.43
N CYS A 112 9.84 -26.25 4.26
CA CYS A 112 10.63 -25.10 3.84
C CYS A 112 11.52 -24.62 5.00
N PRO A 113 12.82 -24.38 4.79
CA PRO A 113 13.73 -23.98 5.85
C PRO A 113 13.47 -22.57 6.39
N LYS A 114 12.93 -21.66 5.57
CA LYS A 114 12.83 -20.23 5.89
C LYS A 114 11.44 -19.69 5.63
N TRP A 115 10.80 -19.19 6.69
CA TRP A 115 9.43 -18.65 6.68
C TRP A 115 9.44 -17.18 7.08
N PHE A 116 8.93 -16.33 6.20
CA PHE A 116 8.85 -14.89 6.41
C PHE A 116 7.41 -14.41 6.31
N PHE A 117 7.10 -13.34 7.03
CA PHE A 117 5.84 -12.61 6.94
C PHE A 117 6.09 -11.11 6.93
N THR A 118 5.63 -10.39 5.90
CA THR A 118 5.63 -8.92 5.93
C THR A 118 4.34 -8.40 6.56
N LEU A 119 4.47 -7.67 7.66
CA LEU A 119 3.36 -7.00 8.34
C LEU A 119 3.02 -5.68 7.62
N HIS A 120 2.00 -5.70 6.76
CA HIS A 120 1.54 -4.53 6.00
C HIS A 120 0.57 -3.62 6.76
N ALA A 121 0.17 -3.99 7.97
CA ALA A 121 -0.77 -3.26 8.80
C ALA A 121 -0.09 -2.75 10.09
N ASP A 122 -0.68 -1.76 10.72
CA ASP A 122 -0.44 -1.45 12.12
C ASP A 122 -0.84 -2.65 12.99
N MET A 123 -0.08 -2.93 14.06
CA MET A 123 -0.25 -4.13 14.88
C MET A 123 -1.63 -4.22 15.53
N ASN A 124 -2.15 -3.10 16.05
CA ASN A 124 -3.47 -3.08 16.68
C ASN A 124 -4.58 -3.39 15.67
N ARG A 125 -4.49 -2.79 14.49
CA ARG A 125 -5.41 -3.07 13.39
C ARG A 125 -5.27 -4.50 12.87
N PHE A 126 -4.05 -5.02 12.84
CA PHE A 126 -3.81 -6.40 12.44
C PHE A 126 -4.49 -7.36 13.41
N LEU A 127 -4.24 -7.22 14.71
CA LEU A 127 -4.83 -8.09 15.73
C LEU A 127 -6.35 -7.93 15.86
N SER A 128 -6.91 -6.73 15.63
CA SER A 128 -8.35 -6.51 15.72
C SER A 128 -9.20 -7.29 14.70
N GLN A 129 -8.57 -7.94 13.74
CA GLN A 129 -9.23 -8.76 12.72
C GLN A 129 -9.35 -10.24 13.13
N PHE A 130 -8.79 -10.62 14.28
CA PHE A 130 -8.64 -11.99 14.73
C PHE A 130 -9.37 -12.22 16.06
N ASP A 131 -9.83 -13.45 16.25
CA ASP A 131 -10.26 -13.93 17.56
C ASP A 131 -9.07 -14.33 18.42
N GLU A 132 -9.33 -14.69 19.68
CA GLU A 132 -8.29 -15.03 20.66
C GLU A 132 -7.47 -16.26 20.24
N ASN A 133 -8.10 -17.27 19.65
CA ASN A 133 -7.40 -18.47 19.18
C ASN A 133 -6.46 -18.16 18.01
N GLU A 134 -6.91 -17.31 17.09
CA GLU A 134 -6.11 -16.86 15.94
C GLU A 134 -4.92 -15.99 16.40
N ILE A 135 -5.11 -15.16 17.43
CA ILE A 135 -4.04 -14.35 18.04
C ILE A 135 -3.01 -15.26 18.72
N ASN A 136 -3.46 -16.28 19.46
CA ASN A 136 -2.58 -17.26 20.09
C ASN A 136 -1.81 -18.07 19.04
N ASN A 137 -2.46 -18.51 17.96
CA ASN A 137 -1.80 -19.20 16.85
C ASN A 137 -0.73 -18.30 16.19
N PHE A 138 -0.99 -17.01 16.01
CA PHE A 138 0.02 -16.07 15.50
C PHE A 138 1.23 -16.00 16.45
N SER A 139 0.99 -15.88 17.75
CA SER A 139 2.06 -15.88 18.76
C SER A 139 2.88 -17.18 18.74
N ASP A 140 2.23 -18.33 18.55
CA ASP A 140 2.89 -19.64 18.45
C ASP A 140 3.75 -19.72 17.19
N GLN A 141 3.28 -19.22 16.05
CA GLN A 141 4.06 -19.15 14.79
C GLN A 141 5.30 -18.27 14.95
N LEU A 142 5.19 -17.11 15.62
CA LEU A 142 6.34 -16.26 15.94
C LEU A 142 7.36 -17.01 16.79
N SER A 143 6.91 -17.74 17.80
CA SER A 143 7.75 -18.55 18.68
C SER A 143 8.36 -19.76 17.97
N ALA A 144 7.69 -20.31 16.95
CA ALA A 144 8.18 -21.40 16.09
C ALA A 144 9.23 -20.94 15.07
N GLY A 145 9.45 -19.62 14.93
CA GLY A 145 10.47 -19.03 14.07
C GLY A 145 9.97 -18.42 12.77
N LEU A 146 8.70 -17.98 12.73
CA LEU A 146 8.25 -17.08 11.68
C LEU A 146 9.01 -15.75 11.79
N HIS A 147 9.81 -15.44 10.78
CA HIS A 147 10.56 -14.20 10.75
C HIS A 147 9.68 -13.08 10.17
N VAL A 148 9.50 -12.00 10.92
CA VAL A 148 8.65 -10.89 10.49
C VAL A 148 9.47 -9.78 9.85
N VAL A 149 9.01 -9.29 8.73
CA VAL A 149 9.48 -8.04 8.13
C VAL A 149 8.49 -6.93 8.53
N ALA A 150 8.94 -6.05 9.41
CA ALA A 150 8.21 -4.84 9.80
C ALA A 150 8.54 -3.69 8.84
N LEU A 151 7.56 -2.84 8.52
CA LEU A 151 7.78 -1.72 7.61
C LEU A 151 8.36 -0.48 8.30
N THR A 152 8.27 -0.41 9.65
CA THR A 152 8.71 0.71 10.48
C THR A 152 9.27 0.23 11.82
N GLU A 153 10.09 1.06 12.46
CA GLU A 153 10.61 0.77 13.81
C GLU A 153 9.48 0.63 14.84
N LYS A 154 8.43 1.44 14.71
CA LYS A 154 7.26 1.32 15.58
C LYS A 154 6.60 -0.06 15.43
N ALA A 155 6.38 -0.54 14.22
CA ALA A 155 5.80 -1.87 13.99
C ALA A 155 6.66 -2.99 14.57
N LYS A 156 8.00 -2.87 14.51
CA LYS A 156 8.93 -3.77 15.18
C LYS A 156 8.76 -3.75 16.70
N GLN A 157 8.71 -2.56 17.30
CA GLN A 157 8.52 -2.41 18.75
C GLN A 157 7.19 -3.02 19.20
N ASP A 158 6.11 -2.76 18.48
CA ASP A 158 4.78 -3.30 18.77
C ASP A 158 4.77 -4.85 18.68
N LEU A 159 5.48 -5.43 17.70
CA LEU A 159 5.67 -6.89 17.56
C LEU A 159 6.46 -7.49 18.72
N LEU A 160 7.57 -6.87 19.12
CA LEU A 160 8.39 -7.32 20.24
C LEU A 160 7.67 -7.20 21.59
N ALA A 161 6.81 -6.19 21.75
CA ALA A 161 5.94 -6.04 22.91
C ALA A 161 4.85 -7.14 22.94
N PHE A 162 4.35 -7.56 21.77
CA PHE A 162 3.37 -8.64 21.65
C PHE A 162 4.01 -10.02 21.92
N ASN A 163 5.15 -10.30 21.33
CA ASN A 163 5.91 -11.53 21.55
C ASN A 163 7.41 -11.24 21.47
N SER A 164 8.08 -11.24 22.64
CA SER A 164 9.51 -10.91 22.77
C SER A 164 10.46 -11.89 22.08
N LYS A 165 9.98 -13.09 21.69
CA LYS A 165 10.76 -14.10 20.96
C LYS A 165 10.72 -13.89 19.44
N THR A 166 9.97 -12.90 18.95
CA THR A 166 9.81 -12.65 17.53
C THR A 166 11.15 -12.29 16.89
N GLN A 167 11.50 -12.97 15.82
CA GLN A 167 12.56 -12.54 14.92
C GLN A 167 11.99 -11.48 13.99
N VAL A 168 12.51 -10.25 14.05
CA VAL A 168 11.98 -9.13 13.27
C VAL A 168 13.08 -8.22 12.75
N ASP A 169 13.08 -7.98 11.44
CA ASP A 169 13.89 -6.96 10.78
C ASP A 169 12.99 -5.85 10.25
N VAL A 170 13.49 -4.60 10.23
CA VAL A 170 12.78 -3.46 9.64
C VAL A 170 13.26 -3.26 8.21
N ILE A 171 12.38 -3.52 7.27
CA ILE A 171 12.62 -3.30 5.84
C ILE A 171 11.39 -2.61 5.27
N PRO A 172 11.50 -1.34 4.84
CA PRO A 172 10.38 -0.59 4.29
C PRO A 172 9.94 -1.15 2.94
N ASN A 173 8.76 -0.74 2.48
CA ASN A 173 8.36 -1.00 1.11
C ASN A 173 9.23 -0.21 0.13
N GLY A 174 9.67 -0.86 -0.95
CA GLY A 174 10.49 -0.24 -1.99
C GLY A 174 9.66 0.33 -3.14
N LEU A 175 10.17 1.42 -3.73
CA LEU A 175 9.66 2.05 -4.94
C LEU A 175 10.79 2.20 -5.96
N ASP A 176 10.48 2.00 -7.23
CA ASP A 176 11.40 2.43 -8.30
C ASP A 176 11.38 3.95 -8.40
N ILE A 177 12.26 4.59 -7.62
CA ILE A 177 12.32 6.04 -7.49
C ILE A 177 12.65 6.70 -8.83
N GLN A 178 13.51 6.10 -9.64
CA GLN A 178 13.85 6.60 -10.97
C GLN A 178 12.64 6.55 -11.91
N GLU A 179 11.90 5.42 -11.90
CA GLU A 179 10.67 5.28 -12.67
C GLU A 179 9.63 6.31 -12.22
N VAL A 180 9.40 6.45 -10.90
CA VAL A 180 8.49 7.45 -10.36
C VAL A 180 8.86 8.86 -10.82
N GLN A 181 10.13 9.25 -10.71
CA GLN A 181 10.60 10.60 -11.09
C GLN A 181 10.55 10.86 -12.60
N SER A 182 10.71 9.81 -13.42
CA SER A 182 10.64 9.93 -14.88
C SER A 182 9.21 10.07 -15.41
N GLN A 183 8.23 9.53 -14.69
CA GLN A 183 6.83 9.62 -15.05
C GLN A 183 6.31 11.04 -14.80
N LYS A 184 6.06 11.79 -15.87
CA LYS A 184 5.50 13.15 -15.79
C LYS A 184 4.22 13.24 -16.61
N TYR A 185 3.30 14.04 -16.11
CA TYR A 185 2.10 14.42 -16.85
C TYR A 185 2.20 15.91 -17.21
N ASP A 186 1.72 16.27 -18.39
CA ASP A 186 1.68 17.67 -18.80
C ASP A 186 0.54 18.40 -18.06
N LYS A 187 0.91 19.36 -17.20
CA LYS A 187 -0.05 20.11 -16.39
C LYS A 187 -0.98 20.98 -17.26
N GLU A 188 -0.49 21.60 -18.33
CA GLU A 188 -1.34 22.40 -19.22
C GLU A 188 -2.35 21.52 -19.95
N LYS A 189 -1.91 20.35 -20.42
CA LYS A 189 -2.78 19.35 -21.03
C LYS A 189 -3.86 18.89 -20.03
N LEU A 190 -3.50 18.56 -18.79
CA LEU A 190 -4.45 18.17 -17.76
C LEU A 190 -5.49 19.26 -17.49
N LEU A 191 -5.04 20.50 -17.32
CA LEU A 191 -5.95 21.63 -17.10
C LEU A 191 -6.88 21.86 -18.30
N GLY A 192 -6.38 21.70 -19.52
CA GLY A 192 -7.19 21.75 -20.74
C GLY A 192 -8.24 20.64 -20.83
N GLU A 193 -7.86 19.40 -20.52
CA GLU A 193 -8.78 18.24 -20.47
C GLU A 193 -9.90 18.45 -19.44
N LEU A 194 -9.56 19.07 -18.30
CA LEU A 194 -10.51 19.39 -17.23
C LEU A 194 -11.24 20.74 -17.42
N LYS A 195 -10.95 21.45 -18.52
CA LYS A 195 -11.51 22.78 -18.82
C LYS A 195 -11.27 23.81 -17.71
N LEU A 196 -10.09 23.77 -17.12
CA LEU A 196 -9.67 24.63 -16.02
C LEU A 196 -8.70 25.71 -16.50
N PRO A 197 -8.70 26.92 -15.90
CA PRO A 197 -7.72 27.95 -16.17
C PRO A 197 -6.28 27.52 -15.91
N LYS A 198 -5.31 28.07 -16.68
CA LYS A 198 -3.89 27.65 -16.62
C LYS A 198 -3.22 27.86 -15.25
N ASP A 199 -3.64 28.85 -14.48
CA ASP A 199 -3.11 29.19 -13.13
C ASP A 199 -3.88 28.54 -12.00
N THR A 200 -4.72 27.55 -12.30
CA THR A 200 -5.47 26.76 -11.29
C THR A 200 -4.50 26.01 -10.37
N PHE A 201 -4.67 26.22 -9.05
CA PHE A 201 -3.97 25.44 -8.04
C PHE A 201 -4.62 24.06 -7.91
N ILE A 202 -3.81 23.02 -8.06
CA ILE A 202 -4.24 21.64 -7.96
C ILE A 202 -3.87 21.07 -6.60
N LEU A 203 -4.87 20.87 -5.73
CA LEU A 203 -4.73 20.03 -4.55
C LEU A 203 -5.04 18.59 -4.95
N GLY A 204 -4.10 17.66 -4.75
CA GLY A 204 -4.27 16.26 -5.06
C GLY A 204 -4.55 15.39 -3.84
N HIS A 205 -5.25 14.28 -4.05
CA HIS A 205 -5.33 13.16 -3.14
C HIS A 205 -5.38 11.86 -3.93
N VAL A 206 -4.55 10.90 -3.55
CA VAL A 206 -4.53 9.56 -4.16
C VAL A 206 -4.74 8.52 -3.07
N GLY A 207 -5.81 7.75 -3.18
CA GLY A 207 -6.12 6.74 -2.18
C GLY A 207 -7.48 6.07 -2.37
N ARG A 208 -7.67 4.95 -1.66
CA ARG A 208 -8.97 4.25 -1.66
C ARG A 208 -10.01 5.03 -0.87
N PHE A 209 -11.24 5.09 -1.37
CA PHE A 209 -12.37 5.61 -0.59
C PHE A 209 -12.70 4.61 0.52
N ASN A 210 -12.27 4.93 1.72
CA ASN A 210 -12.59 4.24 2.97
C ASN A 210 -12.52 5.22 4.14
N LYS A 211 -13.05 4.84 5.29
CA LYS A 211 -13.08 5.68 6.49
C LYS A 211 -11.68 6.12 6.93
N VAL A 212 -10.67 5.24 6.75
CA VAL A 212 -9.30 5.49 7.19
C VAL A 212 -8.69 6.70 6.49
N LYS A 213 -8.96 6.90 5.19
CA LYS A 213 -8.42 8.02 4.39
C LYS A 213 -9.08 9.37 4.69
N ASN A 214 -10.18 9.38 5.44
CA ASN A 214 -10.80 10.60 5.98
C ASN A 214 -11.10 11.69 4.92
N HIS A 215 -11.76 11.27 3.83
CA HIS A 215 -12.11 12.20 2.75
C HIS A 215 -13.01 13.36 3.21
N GLU A 216 -13.76 13.18 4.29
CA GLU A 216 -14.57 14.26 4.90
C GLU A 216 -13.68 15.41 5.38
N LYS A 217 -12.63 15.09 6.15
CA LYS A 217 -11.63 16.07 6.58
C LYS A 217 -10.96 16.73 5.37
N LEU A 218 -10.64 15.96 4.33
CA LEU A 218 -10.04 16.47 3.11
C LEU A 218 -10.93 17.51 2.43
N ILE A 219 -12.24 17.25 2.28
CA ILE A 219 -13.19 18.20 1.70
C ILE A 219 -13.23 19.48 2.54
N ASN A 220 -13.27 19.39 3.88
CA ASN A 220 -13.27 20.56 4.75
C ASN A 220 -11.96 21.36 4.71
N ILE A 221 -10.80 20.68 4.56
CA ILE A 221 -9.51 21.33 4.31
C ILE A 221 -9.57 22.08 2.98
N PHE A 222 -10.09 21.45 1.93
CA PHE A 222 -10.19 22.09 0.61
C PHE A 222 -11.11 23.30 0.60
N ARG A 223 -12.21 23.29 1.36
CA ARG A 223 -13.03 24.50 1.58
C ARG A 223 -12.20 25.66 2.14
N SER A 224 -11.30 25.37 3.09
CA SER A 224 -10.41 26.40 3.66
C SER A 224 -9.32 26.84 2.67
N VAL A 225 -8.89 25.97 1.74
CA VAL A 225 -8.01 26.32 0.62
C VAL A 225 -8.75 27.30 -0.32
N LEU A 226 -10.00 27.01 -0.70
CA LEU A 226 -10.80 27.86 -1.59
C LEU A 226 -11.05 29.25 -1.01
N GLN A 227 -11.21 29.41 0.30
CA GLN A 227 -11.34 30.72 0.94
C GLN A 227 -10.11 31.61 0.74
N LYS A 228 -8.92 31.03 0.59
CA LYS A 228 -7.64 31.74 0.41
C LYS A 228 -7.20 31.82 -1.05
N ARG A 229 -7.53 30.81 -1.83
CA ARG A 229 -7.20 30.70 -3.25
C ARG A 229 -8.42 30.17 -4.02
N PRO A 230 -9.35 31.05 -4.41
CA PRO A 230 -10.60 30.66 -5.08
C PRO A 230 -10.38 29.88 -6.38
N GLN A 231 -9.26 30.13 -7.07
CA GLN A 231 -8.87 29.41 -8.29
C GLN A 231 -8.08 28.14 -7.92
N SER A 232 -8.75 27.23 -7.27
CA SER A 232 -8.23 25.93 -6.87
C SER A 232 -9.19 24.81 -7.26
N VAL A 233 -8.65 23.63 -7.45
CA VAL A 233 -9.39 22.37 -7.69
C VAL A 233 -8.84 21.27 -6.78
N LEU A 234 -9.71 20.37 -6.31
CA LEU A 234 -9.32 19.13 -5.63
C LEU A 234 -9.48 17.96 -6.60
N LEU A 235 -8.39 17.25 -6.88
CA LEU A 235 -8.41 16.04 -7.67
C LEU A 235 -8.37 14.81 -6.75
N LEU A 236 -9.38 13.96 -6.84
CA LEU A 236 -9.51 12.72 -6.10
C LEU A 236 -9.24 11.52 -7.03
N VAL A 237 -8.12 10.84 -6.81
CA VAL A 237 -7.69 9.68 -7.61
C VAL A 237 -7.84 8.41 -6.78
N GLY A 238 -8.57 7.44 -7.30
CA GLY A 238 -8.81 6.14 -6.67
C GLY A 238 -10.28 5.76 -6.67
N ASP A 239 -10.56 4.57 -6.17
CA ASP A 239 -11.90 4.03 -5.94
C ASP A 239 -11.92 3.33 -4.58
N GLY A 240 -13.02 2.73 -4.17
CA GLY A 240 -13.11 2.05 -2.90
C GLY A 240 -14.54 1.70 -2.51
N ASP A 241 -14.85 1.82 -1.23
CA ASP A 241 -16.17 1.50 -0.71
C ASP A 241 -17.26 2.40 -1.31
N LYS A 242 -18.35 1.78 -1.78
CA LYS A 242 -19.45 2.49 -2.44
C LYS A 242 -20.15 3.48 -1.51
N ASN A 243 -20.29 3.15 -0.22
CA ASN A 243 -20.98 4.01 0.76
C ASN A 243 -20.09 5.20 1.13
N ASP A 244 -18.78 4.98 1.33
CA ASP A 244 -17.83 6.07 1.58
C ASP A 244 -17.77 7.01 0.39
N ARG A 245 -17.71 6.49 -0.85
CA ARG A 245 -17.75 7.31 -2.06
C ARG A 245 -19.06 8.10 -2.16
N LYS A 246 -20.22 7.46 -1.93
CA LYS A 246 -21.52 8.14 -1.93
C LYS A 246 -21.57 9.26 -0.89
N ARG A 247 -21.02 9.03 0.31
CA ARG A 247 -20.93 10.03 1.36
C ARG A 247 -20.09 11.23 0.94
N VAL A 248 -18.93 11.02 0.33
CA VAL A 248 -18.05 12.10 -0.16
C VAL A 248 -18.74 12.90 -1.28
N HIS A 249 -19.41 12.24 -2.23
CA HIS A 249 -20.23 12.92 -3.25
C HIS A 249 -21.35 13.76 -2.62
N GLY A 250 -21.99 13.24 -1.55
CA GLY A 250 -23.00 13.97 -0.79
C GLY A 250 -22.46 15.28 -0.19
N LEU A 251 -21.31 15.23 0.46
CA LEU A 251 -20.62 16.41 1.01
C LEU A 251 -20.23 17.43 -0.07
N VAL A 252 -19.73 16.96 -1.20
CA VAL A 252 -19.39 17.84 -2.34
C VAL A 252 -20.64 18.57 -2.82
N LYS A 253 -21.78 17.89 -2.91
CA LYS A 253 -23.07 18.52 -3.27
C LYS A 253 -23.58 19.48 -2.19
N GLU A 254 -23.55 19.07 -0.95
CA GLU A 254 -23.96 19.90 0.21
C GLU A 254 -23.23 21.23 0.27
N TYR A 255 -21.91 21.20 0.00
CA TYR A 255 -21.06 22.39 0.03
C TYR A 255 -20.97 23.13 -1.31
N SER A 256 -21.77 22.75 -2.32
CA SER A 256 -21.77 23.35 -3.65
C SER A 256 -20.39 23.38 -4.32
N LEU A 257 -19.65 22.25 -4.22
CA LEU A 257 -18.27 22.10 -4.71
C LEU A 257 -18.17 21.26 -5.99
N GLN A 258 -19.27 21.00 -6.71
CA GLN A 258 -19.30 20.08 -7.86
C GLN A 258 -18.31 20.47 -8.97
N ASP A 259 -18.12 21.80 -9.19
CA ASP A 259 -17.19 22.32 -10.20
C ASP A 259 -15.74 22.47 -9.67
N LYS A 260 -15.51 22.16 -8.40
CA LYS A 260 -14.22 22.33 -7.71
C LYS A 260 -13.60 21.01 -7.22
N VAL A 261 -14.38 19.93 -7.13
CA VAL A 261 -13.91 18.61 -6.73
C VAL A 261 -14.14 17.62 -7.86
N ILE A 262 -13.05 17.10 -8.40
CA ILE A 262 -13.07 16.21 -9.57
C ILE A 262 -12.68 14.81 -9.15
N PHE A 263 -13.56 13.84 -9.39
CA PHE A 263 -13.35 12.42 -9.13
C PHE A 263 -12.80 11.77 -10.40
N LEU A 264 -11.51 11.41 -10.39
CA LEU A 264 -10.82 10.81 -11.54
C LEU A 264 -10.93 9.29 -11.60
N GLY A 265 -11.50 8.65 -10.54
CA GLY A 265 -11.56 7.19 -10.45
C GLY A 265 -10.17 6.54 -10.34
N VAL A 266 -10.10 5.25 -10.66
CA VAL A 266 -8.83 4.52 -10.71
C VAL A 266 -8.03 4.96 -11.94
N ARG A 267 -6.78 5.35 -11.73
CA ARG A 267 -5.86 5.77 -12.79
C ARG A 267 -4.59 4.93 -12.76
N ASN A 268 -4.19 4.39 -13.92
CA ASN A 268 -2.93 3.65 -14.06
C ASN A 268 -1.70 4.58 -14.11
N ASP A 269 -1.92 5.85 -14.41
CA ASP A 269 -0.94 6.95 -14.50
C ASP A 269 -1.00 7.87 -13.27
N ALA A 270 -1.53 7.39 -12.12
CA ALA A 270 -1.68 8.17 -10.90
C ALA A 270 -0.34 8.81 -10.44
N THR A 271 0.76 8.08 -10.55
CA THR A 271 2.11 8.56 -10.21
C THR A 271 2.55 9.71 -11.12
N ALA A 272 2.31 9.59 -12.42
CA ALA A 272 2.57 10.68 -13.38
C ALA A 272 1.69 11.91 -13.08
N LEU A 273 0.41 11.68 -12.78
CA LEU A 273 -0.56 12.72 -12.46
C LEU A 273 -0.17 13.53 -11.22
N MET A 274 0.48 12.89 -10.22
CA MET A 274 0.99 13.58 -9.04
C MET A 274 1.97 14.70 -9.41
N SER A 275 2.73 14.59 -10.52
CA SER A 275 3.63 15.65 -10.96
C SER A 275 2.92 16.96 -11.31
N CYS A 276 1.60 16.94 -11.52
CA CYS A 276 0.77 18.12 -11.75
C CYS A 276 0.23 18.75 -10.47
N PHE A 277 0.35 18.07 -9.31
CA PHE A 277 -0.19 18.61 -8.07
C PHE A 277 0.71 19.71 -7.51
N ASP A 278 0.13 20.85 -7.17
CA ASP A 278 0.83 21.90 -6.44
C ASP A 278 1.02 21.52 -4.97
N ALA A 279 0.04 20.79 -4.40
CA ALA A 279 0.15 20.17 -3.09
C ALA A 279 -0.71 18.89 -3.00
N MET A 280 -0.38 18.04 -2.03
CA MET A 280 -1.14 16.82 -1.70
C MET A 280 -1.48 16.83 -0.21
N ALA A 281 -2.74 16.50 0.12
CA ALA A 281 -3.20 16.32 1.49
C ALA A 281 -3.52 14.85 1.78
N LEU A 282 -3.03 14.34 2.92
CA LEU A 282 -3.27 12.99 3.39
C LEU A 282 -3.74 13.01 4.86
N PRO A 283 -5.01 13.42 5.14
CA PRO A 283 -5.54 13.54 6.50
C PRO A 283 -6.05 12.20 7.05
N SER A 284 -5.33 11.11 6.82
CA SER A 284 -5.71 9.76 7.21
C SER A 284 -5.78 9.61 8.72
N TYR A 285 -6.74 8.85 9.22
CA TYR A 285 -6.80 8.48 10.64
C TYR A 285 -5.70 7.49 11.03
N GLN A 286 -5.20 6.71 10.05
CA GLN A 286 -4.19 5.69 10.31
C GLN A 286 -3.45 5.34 9.01
N GLU A 287 -2.14 5.22 9.07
CA GLU A 287 -1.26 4.77 7.99
C GLU A 287 -0.20 3.82 8.54
N SER A 288 -0.06 2.68 7.90
CA SER A 288 0.99 1.72 8.27
C SER A 288 2.34 2.08 7.66
N PHE A 289 2.33 2.66 6.43
CA PHE A 289 3.54 3.09 5.73
C PHE A 289 3.28 4.28 4.80
N SER A 290 2.31 4.19 3.88
CA SER A 290 1.93 5.23 2.90
C SER A 290 2.92 5.42 1.74
N LEU A 291 2.98 4.41 0.85
CA LEU A 291 3.75 4.52 -0.41
C LEU A 291 3.37 5.75 -1.24
N VAL A 292 2.07 6.07 -1.32
CA VAL A 292 1.57 7.22 -2.06
C VAL A 292 2.17 8.56 -1.61
N LEU A 293 2.52 8.67 -0.31
CA LEU A 293 3.19 9.85 0.20
C LEU A 293 4.66 9.92 -0.23
N VAL A 294 5.33 8.76 -0.32
CA VAL A 294 6.70 8.67 -0.84
C VAL A 294 6.72 8.99 -2.35
N GLU A 295 5.75 8.48 -3.12
CA GLU A 295 5.58 8.78 -4.55
C GLU A 295 5.40 10.28 -4.79
N ALA A 296 4.51 10.93 -4.05
CA ALA A 296 4.27 12.37 -4.16
C ALA A 296 5.53 13.19 -3.84
N GLN A 297 6.26 12.82 -2.79
CA GLN A 297 7.52 13.46 -2.45
C GLN A 297 8.60 13.24 -3.51
N ALA A 298 8.67 12.05 -4.11
CA ALA A 298 9.58 11.75 -5.21
C ALA A 298 9.26 12.58 -6.47
N GLN A 299 7.98 12.93 -6.66
CA GLN A 299 7.54 13.88 -7.71
C GLN A 299 7.82 15.35 -7.36
N GLY A 300 8.32 15.66 -6.15
CA GLY A 300 8.62 17.01 -5.69
C GLY A 300 7.40 17.78 -5.17
N VAL A 301 6.28 17.11 -4.96
CA VAL A 301 5.01 17.69 -4.51
C VAL A 301 5.11 18.10 -3.03
N ARG A 302 4.57 19.26 -2.69
CA ARG A 302 4.34 19.64 -1.29
C ARG A 302 3.28 18.72 -0.68
N CYS A 303 3.61 18.12 0.46
CA CYS A 303 2.71 17.20 1.13
C CYS A 303 2.38 17.66 2.56
N VAL A 304 1.13 17.57 2.94
CA VAL A 304 0.71 17.67 4.33
C VAL A 304 -0.03 16.39 4.70
N ALA A 305 0.52 15.63 5.63
CA ALA A 305 0.00 14.36 6.07
C ALA A 305 -0.38 14.41 7.55
N SER A 306 -1.25 13.49 7.99
CA SER A 306 -1.58 13.36 9.41
C SER A 306 -0.38 12.93 10.24
N ASP A 307 -0.42 13.23 11.52
CA ASP A 307 0.59 12.80 12.51
C ASP A 307 0.63 11.27 12.72
N THR A 308 -0.40 10.57 12.26
CA THR A 308 -0.47 9.10 12.26
C THR A 308 0.42 8.44 11.23
N VAL A 309 0.93 9.21 10.26
CA VAL A 309 1.88 8.71 9.25
C VAL A 309 3.24 8.45 9.90
N PRO A 310 3.90 7.32 9.64
CA PRO A 310 5.23 7.05 10.18
C PRO A 310 6.26 8.12 9.81
N ASP A 311 7.18 8.43 10.73
CA ASP A 311 8.21 9.46 10.50
C ASP A 311 9.24 9.04 9.43
N GLU A 312 9.35 7.74 9.19
CA GLU A 312 10.22 7.18 8.17
C GLU A 312 9.87 7.67 6.76
N VAL A 313 8.57 7.85 6.47
CA VAL A 313 8.11 8.25 5.13
C VAL A 313 8.11 9.77 4.92
N ILE A 314 8.54 10.56 5.91
CA ILE A 314 8.72 12.01 5.78
C ILE A 314 10.15 12.28 5.35
N CYS A 315 10.41 12.35 4.05
CA CYS A 315 11.76 12.31 3.46
C CYS A 315 12.13 13.55 2.63
N THR A 316 11.27 14.57 2.57
CA THR A 316 11.59 15.85 1.92
C THR A 316 11.29 17.04 2.83
N ASP A 317 11.93 18.17 2.56
CA ASP A 317 11.70 19.44 3.25
C ASP A 317 10.30 20.05 2.98
N LYS A 318 9.61 19.57 1.94
CA LYS A 318 8.25 19.98 1.58
C LYS A 318 7.14 19.09 2.15
N CYS A 319 7.49 18.07 2.94
CA CYS A 319 6.52 17.18 3.56
C CYS A 319 6.36 17.48 5.05
N PHE A 320 5.13 17.75 5.47
CA PHE A 320 4.79 18.18 6.83
C PHE A 320 3.82 17.19 7.48
N LYS A 321 3.96 16.98 8.79
CA LYS A 321 2.97 16.28 9.61
C LYS A 321 2.13 17.28 10.38
N LEU A 322 0.83 17.00 10.47
CA LEU A 322 -0.11 17.82 11.22
C LEU A 322 -1.21 16.93 11.78
N SER A 323 -1.60 17.15 13.04
CA SER A 323 -2.68 16.35 13.65
C SER A 323 -3.98 16.48 12.85
N VAL A 324 -4.71 15.35 12.70
CA VAL A 324 -6.05 15.35 12.09
C VAL A 324 -7.03 16.24 12.85
N ASN A 325 -6.79 16.47 14.16
CA ASN A 325 -7.61 17.30 15.02
C ASN A 325 -7.33 18.81 14.84
N GLU A 326 -6.24 19.18 14.19
CA GLU A 326 -5.93 20.57 13.91
C GLU A 326 -6.97 21.20 12.96
N SER A 327 -7.11 22.54 13.07
CA SER A 327 -8.08 23.26 12.26
C SER A 327 -7.84 23.11 10.76
N ASN A 328 -8.91 23.08 9.97
CA ASN A 328 -8.81 23.01 8.51
C ASN A 328 -8.05 24.21 7.93
N LYS A 329 -8.11 25.38 8.60
CA LYS A 329 -7.34 26.58 8.24
C LYS A 329 -5.83 26.35 8.38
N LYS A 330 -5.38 25.63 9.43
CA LYS A 330 -3.96 25.32 9.65
C LYS A 330 -3.44 24.37 8.56
N TRP A 331 -4.22 23.36 8.19
CA TRP A 331 -3.94 22.48 7.07
C TRP A 331 -3.82 23.25 5.76
N ALA A 332 -4.81 24.13 5.45
CA ALA A 332 -4.82 24.96 4.25
C ALA A 332 -3.61 25.92 4.19
N ASN A 333 -3.22 26.50 5.33
CA ASN A 333 -2.05 27.36 5.42
C ASN A 333 -0.76 26.64 5.01
N LEU A 334 -0.54 25.41 5.54
CA LEU A 334 0.63 24.63 5.19
C LEU A 334 0.63 24.18 3.73
N LEU A 335 -0.54 23.79 3.18
CA LEU A 335 -0.68 23.39 1.79
C LEU A 335 -0.37 24.53 0.81
N LEU A 336 -0.73 25.77 1.19
CA LEU A 336 -0.53 26.97 0.36
C LEU A 336 0.79 27.71 0.66
N SER A 337 1.54 27.30 1.68
CA SER A 337 2.77 27.99 2.08
C SER A 337 3.94 27.68 1.13
N SER A 338 4.92 28.55 1.10
CA SER A 338 6.23 28.30 0.48
C SER A 338 7.28 27.82 1.48
N CYS A 339 6.94 27.73 2.77
CA CYS A 339 7.90 27.32 3.80
C CYS A 339 8.42 25.91 3.53
N VAL A 340 9.65 25.67 3.92
CA VAL A 340 10.28 24.35 3.99
C VAL A 340 10.65 24.06 5.44
N ARG A 341 10.71 22.77 5.80
CA ARG A 341 11.23 22.34 7.10
C ARG A 341 12.69 21.96 6.97
N GLU A 342 13.40 21.88 8.08
CA GLU A 342 14.69 21.24 8.09
C GLU A 342 14.57 19.78 7.63
N ASN A 343 15.39 19.41 6.66
CA ASN A 343 15.47 18.02 6.20
C ASN A 343 16.58 17.32 6.98
N ASN A 344 16.23 16.41 7.88
CA ASN A 344 17.15 15.65 8.72
C ASN A 344 17.98 14.61 7.95
N GLY A 345 18.40 14.92 6.72
CA GLY A 345 19.19 14.03 5.87
C GLY A 345 18.42 12.86 5.25
N LYS A 346 17.11 12.78 5.48
CA LYS A 346 16.27 11.77 4.85
C LYS A 346 16.07 12.07 3.38
N SER A 347 16.02 11.03 2.56
CA SER A 347 15.81 11.11 1.11
C SER A 347 14.85 10.03 0.64
N VAL A 348 14.06 10.32 -0.38
CA VAL A 348 13.23 9.31 -1.04
C VAL A 348 14.02 8.10 -1.53
N ASN A 349 15.33 8.27 -1.81
CA ASN A 349 16.25 7.20 -2.20
C ASN A 349 16.48 6.14 -1.11
N TYR A 350 16.07 6.41 0.14
CA TYR A 350 16.02 5.37 1.18
C TYR A 350 15.08 4.23 0.79
N PHE A 351 14.01 4.55 0.07
CA PHE A 351 12.99 3.62 -0.41
C PHE A 351 13.27 3.10 -1.82
N ASP A 352 14.48 3.35 -2.36
CA ASP A 352 14.83 2.81 -3.67
C ASP A 352 14.68 1.29 -3.70
N PHE A 353 13.94 0.82 -4.69
CA PHE A 353 13.55 -0.57 -4.81
C PHE A 353 14.74 -1.54 -4.81
N LYS A 354 15.85 -1.17 -5.46
CA LYS A 354 17.06 -2.02 -5.53
C LYS A 354 17.70 -2.20 -4.16
N LYS A 355 17.76 -1.12 -3.35
CA LYS A 355 18.27 -1.17 -1.97
C LYS A 355 17.38 -2.05 -1.10
N VAL A 356 16.06 -1.82 -1.15
CA VAL A 356 15.10 -2.59 -0.37
C VAL A 356 15.14 -4.07 -0.75
N LEU A 357 15.18 -4.38 -2.05
CA LEU A 357 15.32 -5.76 -2.53
C LEU A 357 16.62 -6.42 -2.05
N SER A 358 17.75 -5.68 -2.08
CA SER A 358 19.03 -6.18 -1.57
C SER A 358 18.94 -6.53 -0.06
N ASN A 359 18.24 -5.72 0.74
CA ASN A 359 18.03 -6.01 2.16
C ASN A 359 17.18 -7.26 2.36
N ILE A 360 16.09 -7.43 1.58
CA ILE A 360 15.26 -8.65 1.61
C ILE A 360 16.10 -9.88 1.23
N LEU A 361 16.91 -9.79 0.17
CA LEU A 361 17.76 -10.91 -0.26
C LEU A 361 18.83 -11.26 0.78
N SER A 362 19.44 -10.26 1.41
CA SER A 362 20.39 -10.47 2.51
C SER A 362 19.72 -11.14 3.71
N LEU A 363 18.46 -10.77 4.00
CA LEU A 363 17.66 -11.41 5.05
C LEU A 363 17.38 -12.89 4.71
N TYR A 364 17.08 -13.22 3.45
CA TYR A 364 16.87 -14.61 3.03
C TYR A 364 18.12 -15.48 3.09
N GLN A 365 19.31 -14.88 3.13
CA GLN A 365 20.59 -15.60 3.22
C GLN A 365 21.00 -15.91 4.67
N LYS A 366 20.50 -15.15 5.66
CA LYS A 366 20.67 -15.46 7.09
C LYS A 366 20.00 -16.78 7.46
#